data_3af575d26443d195b3992dbe0493df57
#
_entry.id   3af575d26443d195b3992dbe0493df57
#
_cell.length_a   1.000
_cell.length_b   1.000
_cell.length_c   1.000
_cell.angle_alpha   90.00
_cell.angle_beta   90.00
_cell.angle_gamma   90.00
#
_symmetry.space_group_name_H-M   'P 1'
#
loop_
_entity.id
_entity.type
_entity.pdbx_description
1 polymer ?
#
loop_
_entity_poly.entity_id
_entity_poly.type
_entity_poly.pdbx_seq_one_letter_code
_entity_poly.pdbx_strand_id
1 'polypeptide(L)'
;MKFIDPRIDFAFKKIFGSESAKDLLVSFLESLLGLEGDRRIAELTILDPFQAPKIRELKYSILDVKCRDHRGVSYIVEMQVQRVAAFLKRIQYNAAKAYANQIERGEEYPKLNQVIAITITDFVLFDGFDHCVSRHESRETVTGRSYLQEILLFFVELPKFSKSLEGLDDILDRWIYFIKHAGSLQEVPEKLSAAPFRHAFEMAMVANMTAEELEMYDNAGIAIADARGAIELAQEEALRKGRQEGRQEGEQIGEQKGKAETLTRLLQFRFGDLPPWAIHKIAEATAPTLDAWILRIFDAKTLDDLFADQA
;
A
#
# COMPACT_ATOMS: atom_id res chain seq x y z
N MET A 1 -1.24 -32.78 -3.31
CA MET A 1 -2.27 -32.19 -2.42
C MET A 1 -2.55 -30.77 -2.92
N LYS A 2 -3.70 -30.17 -2.54
CA LYS A 2 -3.97 -28.77 -2.90
C LYS A 2 -4.21 -27.98 -1.61
N PHE A 3 -3.55 -26.86 -1.45
CA PHE A 3 -3.68 -26.00 -0.27
C PHE A 3 -4.35 -24.68 -0.65
N ILE A 4 -5.10 -24.09 0.26
CA ILE A 4 -5.63 -22.74 0.11
C ILE A 4 -4.49 -21.73 0.29
N ASP A 5 -4.62 -20.60 -0.38
CA ASP A 5 -3.64 -19.51 -0.28
C ASP A 5 -3.88 -18.70 0.99
N PRO A 6 -2.94 -18.69 1.96
CA PRO A 6 -3.10 -17.95 3.20
C PRO A 6 -3.25 -16.44 3.03
N ARG A 7 -2.92 -15.89 1.86
CA ARG A 7 -3.08 -14.45 1.56
C ARG A 7 -4.54 -14.06 1.32
N ILE A 8 -5.41 -15.02 1.02
CA ILE A 8 -6.84 -14.78 0.87
C ILE A 8 -7.47 -14.63 2.27
N ASP A 9 -8.25 -13.57 2.48
CA ASP A 9 -8.86 -13.20 3.76
C ASP A 9 -9.53 -14.38 4.48
N PHE A 10 -10.36 -15.14 3.77
CA PHE A 10 -11.00 -16.33 4.33
C PHE A 10 -9.99 -17.37 4.82
N ALA A 11 -8.94 -17.66 4.01
CA ALA A 11 -7.93 -18.63 4.37
C ALA A 11 -7.09 -18.17 5.57
N PHE A 12 -6.75 -16.88 5.60
CA PHE A 12 -6.02 -16.28 6.71
C PHE A 12 -6.79 -16.43 8.03
N LYS A 13 -8.07 -16.08 8.03
CA LYS A 13 -8.96 -16.21 9.21
C LYS A 13 -9.12 -17.66 9.63
N LYS A 14 -9.25 -18.60 8.69
CA LYS A 14 -9.35 -20.02 8.99
C LYS A 14 -8.09 -20.56 9.67
N ILE A 15 -6.89 -20.17 9.17
CA ILE A 15 -5.59 -20.67 9.65
C ILE A 15 -5.17 -19.99 10.96
N PHE A 16 -5.43 -18.69 11.12
CA PHE A 16 -4.91 -17.92 12.27
C PHE A 16 -5.99 -17.39 13.22
N GLY A 17 -7.26 -17.37 12.81
CA GLY A 17 -8.35 -16.76 13.57
C GLY A 17 -9.28 -17.77 14.26
N SER A 18 -9.04 -19.08 14.15
CA SER A 18 -9.89 -20.11 14.75
C SER A 18 -9.37 -20.57 16.12
N GLU A 19 -10.29 -20.96 17.01
CA GLU A 19 -9.95 -21.51 18.32
C GLU A 19 -9.09 -22.77 18.22
N SER A 20 -9.31 -23.61 17.19
CA SER A 20 -8.52 -24.83 16.93
C SER A 20 -7.11 -24.57 16.43
N ALA A 21 -6.79 -23.35 16.03
CA ALA A 21 -5.50 -22.95 15.45
C ALA A 21 -4.75 -21.91 16.30
N LYS A 22 -5.07 -21.78 17.57
CA LYS A 22 -4.40 -20.84 18.50
C LYS A 22 -2.89 -21.08 18.59
N ASP A 23 -2.44 -22.31 18.56
CA ASP A 23 -1.04 -22.71 18.58
C ASP A 23 -0.28 -22.12 17.39
N LEU A 24 -0.91 -22.04 16.20
CA LEU A 24 -0.35 -21.46 14.99
C LEU A 24 -0.15 -19.96 15.18
N LEU A 25 -1.19 -19.28 15.67
CA LEU A 25 -1.14 -17.84 15.92
C LEU A 25 -0.11 -17.50 17.00
N VAL A 26 -0.05 -18.24 18.10
CA VAL A 26 0.95 -18.07 19.16
C VAL A 26 2.36 -18.23 18.59
N SER A 27 2.63 -19.30 17.85
CA SER A 27 3.94 -19.53 17.24
C SER A 27 4.35 -18.43 16.27
N PHE A 28 3.43 -17.92 15.46
CA PHE A 28 3.67 -16.80 14.56
C PHE A 28 3.98 -15.51 15.34
N LEU A 29 3.16 -15.17 16.33
CA LEU A 29 3.35 -13.96 17.14
C LEU A 29 4.67 -14.00 17.92
N GLU A 30 4.98 -15.12 18.58
CA GLU A 30 6.22 -15.27 19.32
C GLU A 30 7.46 -15.12 18.43
N SER A 31 7.44 -15.73 17.25
CA SER A 31 8.56 -15.64 16.30
C SER A 31 8.72 -14.23 15.72
N LEU A 32 7.61 -13.56 15.37
CA LEU A 32 7.64 -12.20 14.81
C LEU A 32 8.11 -11.15 15.82
N LEU A 33 7.68 -11.29 17.07
CA LEU A 33 7.93 -10.31 18.13
C LEU A 33 9.19 -10.63 18.94
N GLY A 34 9.84 -11.77 18.69
CA GLY A 34 11.01 -12.23 19.43
C GLY A 34 10.70 -12.47 20.92
N LEU A 35 9.54 -13.13 21.19
CA LEU A 35 9.12 -13.40 22.58
C LEU A 35 9.74 -14.69 23.07
N GLU A 36 10.63 -14.55 24.07
CA GLU A 36 11.34 -15.66 24.68
C GLU A 36 11.22 -15.64 26.21
N GLY A 37 11.44 -16.79 26.85
CA GLY A 37 11.40 -16.91 28.31
C GLY A 37 10.06 -16.47 28.88
N ASP A 38 10.08 -15.62 29.88
CA ASP A 38 8.88 -15.12 30.59
C ASP A 38 7.98 -14.20 29.70
N ARG A 39 8.49 -13.78 28.52
CA ARG A 39 7.70 -12.99 27.57
C ARG A 39 6.86 -13.85 26.61
N ARG A 40 7.00 -15.17 26.62
CA ARG A 40 6.22 -16.08 25.78
C ARG A 40 4.73 -15.98 26.11
N ILE A 41 3.91 -16.29 25.11
CA ILE A 41 2.46 -16.27 25.22
C ILE A 41 2.01 -17.59 25.86
N ALA A 42 1.75 -17.59 27.16
CA ALA A 42 1.26 -18.77 27.88
C ALA A 42 -0.20 -19.10 27.56
N GLU A 43 -1.03 -18.07 27.36
CA GLU A 43 -2.45 -18.22 27.02
C GLU A 43 -2.87 -17.11 26.07
N LEU A 44 -3.70 -17.45 25.07
CA LEU A 44 -4.21 -16.54 24.06
C LEU A 44 -5.74 -16.70 23.94
N THR A 45 -6.46 -15.59 23.99
CA THR A 45 -7.91 -15.55 23.76
C THR A 45 -8.18 -14.87 22.43
N ILE A 46 -8.88 -15.54 21.53
CA ILE A 46 -9.37 -14.93 20.28
C ILE A 46 -10.58 -14.06 20.62
N LEU A 47 -10.60 -12.84 20.14
CA LEU A 47 -11.63 -11.85 20.42
C LEU A 47 -12.47 -11.61 19.15
N ASP A 48 -13.69 -11.08 19.35
CA ASP A 48 -14.51 -10.62 18.25
C ASP A 48 -13.72 -9.58 17.42
N PRO A 49 -13.48 -9.83 16.13
CA PRO A 49 -12.77 -8.91 15.26
C PRO A 49 -13.57 -7.64 14.95
N PHE A 50 -14.86 -7.62 15.24
CA PHE A 50 -15.72 -6.45 15.05
C PHE A 50 -15.45 -5.40 16.12
N GLN A 51 -15.02 -4.24 15.67
CA GLN A 51 -14.81 -3.09 16.54
C GLN A 51 -15.98 -2.11 16.43
N ALA A 52 -16.97 -2.27 17.31
CA ALA A 52 -18.05 -1.29 17.43
C ALA A 52 -17.50 0.08 17.84
N PRO A 53 -17.98 1.17 17.27
CA PRO A 53 -17.68 2.49 17.80
C PRO A 53 -18.41 2.74 19.11
N LYS A 54 -17.74 3.34 20.09
CA LYS A 54 -18.39 3.78 21.35
C LYS A 54 -19.41 4.91 21.15
N ILE A 55 -19.32 5.61 20.02
CA ILE A 55 -20.23 6.68 19.59
C ILE A 55 -20.79 6.28 18.23
N ARG A 56 -22.13 6.35 18.04
CA ARG A 56 -22.82 5.89 16.82
C ARG A 56 -22.31 6.53 15.51
N GLU A 57 -21.73 7.71 15.60
CA GLU A 57 -21.22 8.49 14.45
C GLU A 57 -19.82 8.07 14.00
N LEU A 58 -19.12 7.24 14.77
CA LEU A 58 -17.78 6.77 14.42
C LEU A 58 -17.84 5.54 13.49
N LYS A 59 -16.78 5.40 12.68
CA LYS A 59 -16.68 4.35 11.67
C LYS A 59 -16.55 2.96 12.32
N TYR A 60 -17.30 1.99 11.79
CA TYR A 60 -17.07 0.57 12.07
C TYR A 60 -15.75 0.11 11.48
N SER A 61 -15.05 -0.81 12.15
CA SER A 61 -13.92 -1.53 11.58
C SER A 61 -14.03 -3.02 11.88
N ILE A 62 -13.72 -3.82 10.87
CA ILE A 62 -13.61 -5.27 10.98
C ILE A 62 -12.15 -5.60 10.77
N LEU A 63 -11.58 -6.38 11.68
CA LEU A 63 -10.21 -6.86 11.65
C LEU A 63 -10.20 -8.31 11.17
N ASP A 64 -9.06 -8.80 10.66
CA ASP A 64 -8.97 -10.20 10.27
C ASP A 64 -8.88 -11.10 11.49
N VAL A 65 -7.89 -10.84 12.36
CA VAL A 65 -7.74 -11.55 13.64
C VAL A 65 -7.49 -10.54 14.75
N LYS A 66 -8.18 -10.71 15.87
CA LYS A 66 -7.97 -9.95 17.09
C LYS A 66 -7.87 -10.91 18.27
N CYS A 67 -6.84 -10.76 19.07
CA CYS A 67 -6.63 -11.62 20.23
C CYS A 67 -5.97 -10.86 21.38
N ARG A 68 -5.98 -11.50 22.57
CA ARG A 68 -5.35 -10.96 23.79
C ARG A 68 -4.63 -12.08 24.50
N ASP A 69 -3.44 -11.81 25.00
CA ASP A 69 -2.70 -12.75 25.83
C ASP A 69 -3.01 -12.60 27.34
N HIS A 70 -2.45 -13.51 28.13
CA HIS A 70 -2.59 -13.55 29.58
C HIS A 70 -2.07 -12.29 30.31
N ARG A 71 -1.22 -11.51 29.67
CA ARG A 71 -0.67 -10.23 30.17
C ARG A 71 -1.59 -9.05 29.85
N GLY A 72 -2.66 -9.26 29.10
CA GLY A 72 -3.57 -8.24 28.65
C GLY A 72 -3.17 -7.56 27.34
N VAL A 73 -2.00 -7.88 26.76
CA VAL A 73 -1.55 -7.32 25.49
C VAL A 73 -2.52 -7.74 24.38
N SER A 74 -3.00 -6.76 23.64
CA SER A 74 -3.92 -6.99 22.52
C SER A 74 -3.16 -7.02 21.18
N TYR A 75 -3.42 -8.05 20.39
CA TYR A 75 -2.85 -8.19 19.05
C TYR A 75 -3.93 -8.05 18.00
N ILE A 76 -3.62 -7.29 16.95
CA ILE A 76 -4.41 -7.18 15.73
C ILE A 76 -3.53 -7.73 14.61
N VAL A 77 -4.01 -8.71 13.85
CA VAL A 77 -3.28 -9.25 12.70
C VAL A 77 -4.16 -9.09 11.47
N GLU A 78 -3.66 -8.39 10.47
CA GLU A 78 -4.36 -8.12 9.22
C GLU A 78 -3.53 -8.59 8.02
N MET A 79 -4.17 -9.28 7.07
CA MET A 79 -3.60 -9.63 5.77
C MET A 79 -4.15 -8.72 4.69
N GLN A 80 -3.29 -8.08 3.91
CA GLN A 80 -3.70 -7.13 2.89
C GLN A 80 -3.02 -7.42 1.55
N VAL A 81 -3.82 -7.80 0.55
CA VAL A 81 -3.34 -8.17 -0.78
C VAL A 81 -3.30 -7.01 -1.78
N GLN A 82 -3.91 -5.88 -1.44
CA GLN A 82 -4.00 -4.72 -2.33
C GLN A 82 -3.70 -3.42 -1.59
N ARG A 83 -2.95 -2.54 -2.26
CA ARG A 83 -2.68 -1.21 -1.74
C ARG A 83 -3.90 -0.32 -1.98
N VAL A 84 -4.50 0.19 -0.90
CA VAL A 84 -5.62 1.12 -0.96
C VAL A 84 -5.23 2.51 -0.47
N ALA A 85 -5.93 3.54 -0.94
CA ALA A 85 -5.71 4.91 -0.48
C ALA A 85 -5.88 5.02 1.05
N ALA A 86 -5.04 5.82 1.69
CA ALA A 86 -5.04 6.04 3.14
C ALA A 86 -4.82 4.78 4.01
N PHE A 87 -4.20 3.73 3.45
CA PHE A 87 -3.98 2.45 4.15
C PHE A 87 -3.28 2.62 5.50
N LEU A 88 -2.16 3.35 5.55
CA LEU A 88 -1.44 3.61 6.81
C LEU A 88 -2.28 4.35 7.86
N LYS A 89 -3.14 5.26 7.43
CA LYS A 89 -4.07 5.96 8.34
C LYS A 89 -5.10 5.00 8.93
N ARG A 90 -5.58 4.04 8.12
CA ARG A 90 -6.52 3.00 8.58
C ARG A 90 -5.90 2.11 9.64
N ILE A 91 -4.65 1.67 9.44
CA ILE A 91 -3.92 0.84 10.42
C ILE A 91 -3.78 1.58 11.75
N GLN A 92 -3.31 2.83 11.73
CA GLN A 92 -3.17 3.65 12.93
C GLN A 92 -4.52 3.88 13.63
N TYR A 93 -5.57 4.16 12.86
CA TYR A 93 -6.92 4.32 13.39
C TYR A 93 -7.41 3.05 14.08
N ASN A 94 -7.23 1.88 13.47
CA ASN A 94 -7.64 0.59 14.03
C ASN A 94 -6.89 0.29 15.34
N ALA A 95 -5.59 0.51 15.38
CA ALA A 95 -4.77 0.33 16.57
C ALA A 95 -5.17 1.28 17.71
N ALA A 96 -5.34 2.57 17.40
CA ALA A 96 -5.77 3.59 18.38
C ALA A 96 -7.18 3.29 18.91
N LYS A 97 -8.09 2.85 18.04
CA LYS A 97 -9.45 2.44 18.44
C LYS A 97 -9.44 1.21 19.33
N ALA A 98 -8.60 0.21 19.03
CA ALA A 98 -8.44 -0.97 19.89
C ALA A 98 -7.88 -0.60 21.26
N TYR A 99 -6.96 0.38 21.33
CA TYR A 99 -6.42 0.91 22.58
C TYR A 99 -7.48 1.67 23.37
N ALA A 100 -8.16 2.62 22.75
CA ALA A 100 -9.18 3.44 23.40
C ALA A 100 -10.41 2.64 23.88
N ASN A 101 -10.73 1.53 23.19
CA ASN A 101 -11.88 0.68 23.55
C ASN A 101 -11.63 -0.24 24.74
N GLN A 102 -10.43 -0.25 25.32
CA GLN A 102 -10.12 -1.11 26.47
C GLN A 102 -10.75 -0.62 27.78
N ILE A 103 -11.02 0.70 27.90
CA ILE A 103 -11.61 1.31 29.10
C ILE A 103 -12.90 2.04 28.78
N GLU A 104 -13.77 2.17 29.79
CA GLU A 104 -15.02 2.91 29.73
C GLU A 104 -14.94 4.24 30.50
N ARG A 105 -16.02 5.03 30.40
CA ARG A 105 -16.09 6.30 31.13
C ARG A 105 -16.02 6.07 32.63
N GLY A 106 -15.05 6.69 33.31
CA GLY A 106 -14.82 6.56 34.74
C GLY A 106 -13.82 5.49 35.14
N GLU A 107 -13.31 4.71 34.21
CA GLU A 107 -12.22 3.78 34.47
C GLU A 107 -10.85 4.45 34.42
N GLU A 108 -9.90 3.89 35.17
CA GLU A 108 -8.56 4.46 35.33
C GLU A 108 -7.61 4.01 34.19
N TYR A 109 -6.73 4.90 33.75
CA TYR A 109 -5.75 4.64 32.70
C TYR A 109 -4.78 3.47 32.95
N PRO A 110 -4.38 3.11 34.18
CA PRO A 110 -3.55 1.92 34.44
C PRO A 110 -4.12 0.59 33.96
N LYS A 111 -5.43 0.53 33.64
CA LYS A 111 -6.07 -0.65 33.03
C LYS A 111 -5.78 -0.80 31.53
N LEU A 112 -5.24 0.22 30.88
CA LEU A 112 -4.85 0.15 29.48
C LEU A 112 -3.66 -0.77 29.30
N ASN A 113 -3.75 -1.66 28.34
CA ASN A 113 -2.69 -2.57 27.96
C ASN A 113 -2.21 -2.27 26.52
N GLN A 114 -0.99 -2.67 26.25
CA GLN A 114 -0.37 -2.48 24.95
C GLN A 114 -1.21 -3.09 23.81
N VAL A 115 -1.23 -2.40 22.68
CA VAL A 115 -1.78 -2.87 21.41
C VAL A 115 -0.66 -3.04 20.40
N ILE A 116 -0.53 -4.22 19.83
CA ILE A 116 0.41 -4.54 18.78
C ILE A 116 -0.39 -4.84 17.51
N ALA A 117 -0.30 -3.95 16.51
CA ALA A 117 -0.92 -4.16 15.23
C ALA A 117 0.10 -4.68 14.23
N ILE A 118 -0.18 -5.83 13.66
CA ILE A 118 0.64 -6.56 12.70
C ILE A 118 -0.08 -6.55 11.38
N THR A 119 0.57 -6.03 10.36
CA THR A 119 0.03 -5.95 9.00
C THR A 119 0.94 -6.71 8.05
N ILE A 120 0.40 -7.74 7.42
CA ILE A 120 1.08 -8.54 6.40
C ILE A 120 0.60 -8.03 5.05
N THR A 121 1.52 -7.70 4.13
CA THR A 121 1.17 -7.17 2.80
C THR A 121 1.73 -8.03 1.68
N ASP A 122 0.91 -8.23 0.63
CA ASP A 122 1.34 -8.87 -0.63
C ASP A 122 1.81 -7.81 -1.66
N PHE A 123 2.26 -6.67 -1.17
CA PHE A 123 2.84 -5.57 -1.96
C PHE A 123 3.91 -4.83 -1.14
N VAL A 124 4.84 -4.16 -1.83
CA VAL A 124 5.84 -3.30 -1.20
C VAL A 124 5.14 -2.03 -0.71
N LEU A 125 5.24 -1.75 0.58
CA LEU A 125 4.63 -0.59 1.24
C LEU A 125 5.65 0.53 1.48
N PHE A 126 6.87 0.19 1.86
CA PHE A 126 7.95 1.11 2.18
C PHE A 126 9.14 0.92 1.23
N ASP A 127 9.46 1.93 0.43
CA ASP A 127 10.55 1.87 -0.55
C ASP A 127 11.94 2.19 0.07
N GLY A 128 11.97 2.67 1.32
CA GLY A 128 13.19 3.16 1.95
C GLY A 128 14.12 2.07 2.52
N PHE A 129 13.74 0.81 2.48
CA PHE A 129 14.54 -0.32 3.00
C PHE A 129 14.10 -1.66 2.38
N ASP A 130 14.98 -2.67 2.43
CA ASP A 130 14.77 -3.97 1.76
C ASP A 130 14.39 -5.11 2.70
N HIS A 131 14.50 -4.95 4.02
CA HIS A 131 14.11 -6.00 4.97
C HIS A 131 12.60 -6.23 4.98
N CYS A 132 12.20 -7.50 5.07
CA CYS A 132 10.82 -7.94 4.97
C CYS A 132 9.97 -7.53 6.18
N VAL A 133 10.55 -7.49 7.38
CA VAL A 133 9.86 -7.19 8.63
C VAL A 133 10.32 -5.85 9.16
N SER A 134 9.39 -4.95 9.47
CA SER A 134 9.71 -3.66 10.10
C SER A 134 8.85 -3.41 11.34
N ARG A 135 9.47 -2.79 12.36
CA ARG A 135 8.82 -2.34 13.58
C ARG A 135 8.79 -0.82 13.62
N HIS A 136 7.63 -0.27 13.89
CA HIS A 136 7.40 1.17 14.00
C HIS A 136 6.87 1.50 15.40
N GLU A 137 7.48 2.48 16.03
CA GLU A 137 7.16 2.95 17.39
C GLU A 137 7.42 4.43 17.54
N SER A 138 6.82 5.05 18.56
CA SER A 138 7.08 6.45 18.89
C SER A 138 8.44 6.59 19.55
N ARG A 139 9.27 7.53 19.05
CA ARG A 139 10.59 7.85 19.62
C ARG A 139 10.74 9.34 19.85
N GLU A 140 11.40 9.70 20.94
CA GLU A 140 11.87 11.05 21.16
C GLU A 140 12.97 11.38 20.14
N THR A 141 12.83 12.51 19.45
CA THR A 141 13.57 12.78 18.21
C THR A 141 15.06 13.15 18.41
N VAL A 142 15.45 13.59 19.60
CA VAL A 142 16.83 13.97 19.90
C VAL A 142 17.63 12.77 20.44
N THR A 143 17.06 12.02 21.38
CA THR A 143 17.74 10.90 22.05
C THR A 143 17.49 9.55 21.39
N GLY A 144 16.49 9.44 20.52
CA GLY A 144 16.04 8.19 19.92
C GLY A 144 15.36 7.22 20.89
N ARG A 145 15.11 7.64 22.14
CA ARG A 145 14.50 6.77 23.15
C ARG A 145 12.98 6.63 22.94
N SER A 146 12.47 5.42 23.14
CA SER A 146 11.03 5.13 23.11
C SER A 146 10.48 5.15 24.55
N TYR A 147 9.59 6.10 24.82
CA TYR A 147 8.88 6.23 26.09
C TYR A 147 7.39 5.86 25.96
N LEU A 148 6.82 5.97 24.75
CA LEU A 148 5.43 5.71 24.46
C LEU A 148 5.34 4.37 23.72
N GLN A 149 5.15 3.28 24.47
CA GLN A 149 5.21 1.90 23.96
C GLN A 149 3.83 1.22 23.89
N GLU A 150 2.76 1.98 24.11
CA GLU A 150 1.41 1.43 24.21
C GLU A 150 0.84 0.97 22.87
N ILE A 151 1.29 1.57 21.75
CA ILE A 151 0.89 1.17 20.40
C ILE A 151 2.16 0.89 19.58
N LEU A 152 2.32 -0.37 19.18
CA LEU A 152 3.37 -0.82 18.27
C LEU A 152 2.78 -1.27 16.96
N LEU A 153 3.46 -0.94 15.85
CA LEU A 153 3.05 -1.36 14.52
C LEU A 153 4.16 -2.23 13.92
N PHE A 154 3.79 -3.41 13.46
CA PHE A 154 4.67 -4.31 12.73
C PHE A 154 4.15 -4.49 11.31
N PHE A 155 5.06 -4.50 10.34
CA PHE A 155 4.75 -4.79 8.96
C PHE A 155 5.59 -5.96 8.47
N VAL A 156 4.94 -6.88 7.74
CA VAL A 156 5.58 -8.00 7.06
C VAL A 156 5.26 -7.86 5.58
N GLU A 157 6.25 -7.40 4.79
CA GLU A 157 6.09 -7.16 3.35
C GLU A 157 6.54 -8.39 2.57
N LEU A 158 5.62 -9.29 2.22
CA LEU A 158 5.91 -10.56 1.57
C LEU A 158 6.75 -10.46 0.29
N PRO A 159 6.61 -9.42 -0.59
CA PRO A 159 7.45 -9.31 -1.77
C PRO A 159 8.94 -9.15 -1.45
N LYS A 160 9.30 -8.56 -0.31
CA LYS A 160 10.70 -8.39 0.14
C LYS A 160 11.33 -9.69 0.69
N PHE A 161 10.53 -10.69 0.99
CA PHE A 161 11.04 -11.99 1.42
C PHE A 161 11.52 -12.79 0.22
N SER A 162 12.83 -12.98 0.10
CA SER A 162 13.50 -13.63 -1.03
C SER A 162 14.15 -14.97 -0.69
N LYS A 163 14.03 -15.46 0.56
CA LYS A 163 14.64 -16.72 0.96
C LYS A 163 13.96 -17.90 0.27
N SER A 164 14.77 -18.80 -0.29
CA SER A 164 14.32 -20.09 -0.79
C SER A 164 14.03 -21.05 0.37
N LEU A 165 13.44 -22.21 0.06
CA LEU A 165 13.14 -23.23 1.06
C LEU A 165 14.39 -23.68 1.83
N GLU A 166 15.53 -23.79 1.13
CA GLU A 166 16.81 -24.19 1.73
C GLU A 166 17.37 -23.13 2.67
N GLY A 167 17.06 -21.86 2.44
CA GLY A 167 17.54 -20.71 3.20
C GLY A 167 16.65 -20.32 4.39
N LEU A 168 15.69 -21.16 4.79
CA LEU A 168 14.84 -20.89 5.95
C LEU A 168 15.61 -21.24 7.24
N ASP A 169 16.09 -20.21 7.95
CA ASP A 169 16.97 -20.38 9.11
C ASP A 169 16.19 -20.51 10.43
N ASP A 170 15.12 -19.73 10.60
CA ASP A 170 14.36 -19.66 11.84
C ASP A 170 12.85 -19.92 11.64
N ILE A 171 12.10 -19.86 12.72
CA ILE A 171 10.66 -20.11 12.73
C ILE A 171 9.90 -18.99 11.99
N LEU A 172 10.36 -17.74 12.09
CA LEU A 172 9.75 -16.61 11.41
C LEU A 172 9.88 -16.72 9.89
N ASP A 173 11.06 -17.08 9.40
CA ASP A 173 11.29 -17.35 7.98
C ASP A 173 10.31 -18.39 7.44
N ARG A 174 10.11 -19.47 8.21
CA ARG A 174 9.19 -20.56 7.85
C ARG A 174 7.73 -20.08 7.82
N TRP A 175 7.31 -19.23 8.76
CA TRP A 175 5.99 -18.63 8.76
C TRP A 175 5.77 -17.70 7.56
N ILE A 176 6.74 -16.83 7.26
CA ILE A 176 6.65 -15.92 6.11
C ILE A 176 6.63 -16.74 4.81
N TYR A 177 7.46 -17.76 4.70
CA TYR A 177 7.47 -18.68 3.56
C TYR A 177 6.11 -19.40 3.40
N PHE A 178 5.55 -19.93 4.48
CA PHE A 178 4.23 -20.57 4.47
C PHE A 178 3.16 -19.60 3.99
N ILE A 179 3.08 -18.41 4.56
CA ILE A 179 2.08 -17.40 4.18
C ILE A 179 2.22 -17.03 2.70
N LYS A 180 3.45 -16.87 2.22
CA LYS A 180 3.73 -16.45 0.84
C LYS A 180 3.50 -17.55 -0.20
N HIS A 181 3.79 -18.80 0.12
CA HIS A 181 3.95 -19.87 -0.86
C HIS A 181 2.98 -21.06 -0.72
N ALA A 182 2.31 -21.26 0.41
CA ALA A 182 1.52 -22.49 0.67
C ALA A 182 0.48 -22.75 -0.44
N GLY A 183 -0.21 -21.72 -0.95
CA GLY A 183 -1.20 -21.88 -2.01
C GLY A 183 -0.66 -22.40 -3.35
N SER A 184 0.66 -22.32 -3.58
CA SER A 184 1.33 -22.83 -4.78
C SER A 184 1.99 -24.21 -4.61
N LEU A 185 2.07 -24.70 -3.36
CA LEU A 185 2.72 -25.97 -3.07
C LEU A 185 1.81 -27.16 -3.42
N GLN A 186 2.42 -28.26 -3.86
CA GLN A 186 1.73 -29.53 -4.15
C GLN A 186 1.89 -30.58 -3.03
N GLU A 187 2.90 -30.38 -2.19
CA GLU A 187 3.23 -31.24 -1.04
C GLU A 187 3.79 -30.40 0.10
N VAL A 188 3.80 -30.95 1.30
CA VAL A 188 4.39 -30.29 2.47
C VAL A 188 5.90 -30.45 2.41
N PRO A 189 6.66 -29.35 2.34
CA PRO A 189 8.12 -29.44 2.35
C PRO A 189 8.66 -30.03 3.65
N GLU A 190 9.77 -30.79 3.58
CA GLU A 190 10.38 -31.44 4.73
C GLU A 190 10.68 -30.45 5.87
N LYS A 191 11.23 -29.28 5.56
CA LYS A 191 11.51 -28.21 6.54
C LYS A 191 10.27 -27.64 7.24
N LEU A 192 9.08 -27.89 6.70
CA LEU A 192 7.79 -27.45 7.23
C LEU A 192 6.93 -28.66 7.68
N SER A 193 7.51 -29.84 7.82
CA SER A 193 6.77 -31.07 8.16
C SER A 193 6.54 -31.28 9.67
N ALA A 194 7.23 -30.52 10.52
CA ALA A 194 7.07 -30.57 11.98
C ALA A 194 6.01 -29.56 12.47
N ALA A 195 5.54 -29.73 13.71
CA ALA A 195 4.70 -28.72 14.37
C ALA A 195 5.48 -27.38 14.50
N PRO A 196 4.80 -26.21 14.40
CA PRO A 196 3.37 -26.03 14.18
C PRO A 196 2.95 -26.13 12.69
N PHE A 197 3.90 -26.15 11.76
CA PHE A 197 3.64 -26.07 10.31
C PHE A 197 2.82 -27.24 9.78
N ARG A 198 3.03 -28.45 10.30
CA ARG A 198 2.17 -29.59 9.94
C ARG A 198 0.70 -29.26 10.16
N HIS A 199 0.35 -28.76 11.33
CA HIS A 199 -1.03 -28.33 11.66
C HIS A 199 -1.47 -27.18 10.73
N ALA A 200 -0.63 -26.22 10.42
CA ALA A 200 -0.95 -25.14 9.47
C ALA A 200 -1.30 -25.68 8.07
N PHE A 201 -0.57 -26.67 7.57
CA PHE A 201 -0.89 -27.33 6.30
C PHE A 201 -2.17 -28.18 6.37
N GLU A 202 -2.44 -28.84 7.49
CA GLU A 202 -3.71 -29.54 7.71
C GLU A 202 -4.90 -28.58 7.66
N MET A 203 -4.79 -27.41 8.29
CA MET A 203 -5.80 -26.34 8.22
C MET A 203 -5.94 -25.75 6.81
N ALA A 204 -4.84 -25.66 6.06
CA ALA A 204 -4.82 -25.14 4.71
C ALA A 204 -5.25 -26.17 3.63
N MET A 205 -5.44 -27.43 3.98
CA MET A 205 -5.75 -28.49 3.01
C MET A 205 -7.16 -28.34 2.47
N VAL A 206 -7.30 -28.19 1.15
CA VAL A 206 -8.61 -28.06 0.47
C VAL A 206 -9.53 -29.24 0.74
N ALA A 207 -8.97 -30.45 0.85
CA ALA A 207 -9.75 -31.67 1.14
C ALA A 207 -10.42 -31.66 2.52
N ASN A 208 -9.98 -30.79 3.44
CA ASN A 208 -10.53 -30.65 4.79
C ASN A 208 -11.60 -29.52 4.87
N MET A 209 -11.94 -28.90 3.75
CA MET A 209 -12.94 -27.82 3.70
C MET A 209 -14.33 -28.38 3.46
N THR A 210 -15.32 -27.75 4.09
CA THR A 210 -16.73 -27.97 3.72
C THR A 210 -17.03 -27.30 2.37
N ALA A 211 -18.16 -27.66 1.75
CA ALA A 211 -18.60 -27.02 0.51
C ALA A 211 -18.82 -25.50 0.67
N GLU A 212 -19.37 -25.10 1.83
CA GLU A 212 -19.62 -23.70 2.16
C GLU A 212 -18.29 -22.92 2.34
N GLU A 213 -17.31 -23.51 3.01
CA GLU A 213 -15.97 -22.93 3.17
C GLU A 213 -15.24 -22.76 1.83
N LEU A 214 -15.40 -23.74 0.93
CA LEU A 214 -14.81 -23.69 -0.40
C LEU A 214 -15.46 -22.57 -1.23
N GLU A 215 -16.77 -22.42 -1.16
CA GLU A 215 -17.50 -21.33 -1.83
C GLU A 215 -17.05 -19.95 -1.30
N MET A 216 -16.91 -19.80 0.03
CA MET A 216 -16.40 -18.57 0.65
C MET A 216 -14.98 -18.23 0.18
N TYR A 217 -14.11 -19.25 0.11
CA TYR A 217 -12.74 -19.09 -0.37
C TYR A 217 -12.69 -18.67 -1.84
N ASP A 218 -13.46 -19.34 -2.70
CA ASP A 218 -13.51 -19.03 -4.13
C ASP A 218 -14.06 -17.61 -4.38
N ASN A 219 -15.13 -17.23 -3.68
CA ASN A 219 -15.71 -15.89 -3.77
C ASN A 219 -14.71 -14.80 -3.32
N ALA A 220 -13.95 -15.05 -2.25
CA ALA A 220 -12.90 -14.12 -1.81
C ALA A 220 -11.77 -14.00 -2.85
N GLY A 221 -11.38 -15.11 -3.47
CA GLY A 221 -10.40 -15.14 -4.55
C GLY A 221 -10.86 -14.35 -5.79
N ILE A 222 -12.12 -14.53 -6.20
CA ILE A 222 -12.72 -13.78 -7.32
C ILE A 222 -12.74 -12.29 -7.00
N ALA A 223 -13.18 -11.88 -5.82
CA ALA A 223 -13.22 -10.47 -5.43
C ALA A 223 -11.83 -9.80 -5.47
N ILE A 224 -10.77 -10.52 -5.09
CA ILE A 224 -9.39 -10.03 -5.20
C ILE A 224 -8.98 -9.88 -6.67
N ALA A 225 -9.30 -10.86 -7.53
CA ALA A 225 -8.98 -10.82 -8.95
C ALA A 225 -9.69 -9.66 -9.66
N ASP A 226 -10.99 -9.46 -9.39
CA ASP A 226 -11.79 -8.37 -9.94
C ASP A 226 -11.25 -7.00 -9.53
N ALA A 227 -10.88 -6.84 -8.25
CA ALA A 227 -10.32 -5.59 -7.76
C ALA A 227 -8.93 -5.30 -8.37
N ARG A 228 -8.08 -6.33 -8.59
CA ARG A 228 -6.81 -6.17 -9.31
C ARG A 228 -7.04 -5.75 -10.75
N GLY A 229 -7.95 -6.42 -11.47
CA GLY A 229 -8.31 -6.08 -12.85
C GLY A 229 -8.84 -4.65 -12.98
N ALA A 230 -9.66 -4.18 -12.05
CA ALA A 230 -10.14 -2.80 -12.03
C ALA A 230 -9.01 -1.76 -11.85
N ILE A 231 -8.02 -2.06 -11.01
CA ILE A 231 -6.86 -1.20 -10.81
C ILE A 231 -5.98 -1.16 -12.07
N GLU A 232 -5.71 -2.32 -12.68
CA GLU A 232 -4.93 -2.42 -13.91
C GLU A 232 -5.58 -1.63 -15.06
N LEU A 233 -6.90 -1.79 -15.24
CA LEU A 233 -7.65 -1.04 -16.24
C LEU A 233 -7.57 0.47 -16.00
N ALA A 234 -7.76 0.92 -14.76
CA ALA A 234 -7.66 2.34 -14.41
C ALA A 234 -6.25 2.91 -14.68
N GLN A 235 -5.19 2.12 -14.44
CA GLN A 235 -3.81 2.52 -14.73
C GLN A 235 -3.56 2.63 -16.24
N GLU A 236 -4.05 1.68 -17.04
CA GLU A 236 -3.95 1.72 -18.50
C GLU A 236 -4.67 2.93 -19.09
N GLU A 237 -5.88 3.21 -18.60
CA GLU A 237 -6.66 4.38 -19.04
C GLU A 237 -5.96 5.70 -18.67
N ALA A 238 -5.43 5.81 -17.45
CA ALA A 238 -4.69 7.00 -17.01
C ALA A 238 -3.41 7.21 -17.85
N LEU A 239 -2.68 6.13 -18.14
CA LEU A 239 -1.48 6.19 -18.98
C LEU A 239 -1.81 6.60 -20.43
N ARG A 240 -2.90 6.04 -21.00
CA ARG A 240 -3.38 6.39 -22.34
C ARG A 240 -3.76 7.88 -22.41
N LYS A 241 -4.51 8.35 -21.41
CA LYS A 241 -4.93 9.74 -21.32
C LYS A 241 -3.73 10.69 -21.18
N GLY A 242 -2.79 10.38 -20.28
CA GLY A 242 -1.58 11.18 -20.10
C GLY A 242 -0.71 11.25 -21.36
N ARG A 243 -0.58 10.14 -22.12
CA ARG A 243 0.13 10.15 -23.41
C ARG A 243 -0.59 11.00 -24.46
N GLN A 244 -1.90 10.98 -24.50
CA GLN A 244 -2.70 11.76 -25.44
C GLN A 244 -2.57 13.26 -25.12
N GLU A 245 -2.70 13.63 -23.83
CA GLU A 245 -2.57 15.01 -23.37
C GLU A 245 -1.14 15.53 -23.63
N GLY A 246 -0.10 14.77 -23.26
CA GLY A 246 1.29 15.16 -23.52
C GLY A 246 1.62 15.29 -25.00
N ARG A 247 1.00 14.46 -25.87
CA ARG A 247 1.15 14.62 -27.32
C ARG A 247 0.50 15.92 -27.85
N GLN A 248 -0.72 16.22 -27.40
CA GLN A 248 -1.42 17.45 -27.78
C GLN A 248 -0.67 18.71 -27.32
N GLU A 249 -0.18 18.71 -26.07
CA GLU A 249 0.63 19.79 -25.55
C GLU A 249 1.94 19.93 -26.35
N GLY A 250 2.60 18.81 -26.65
CA GLY A 250 3.83 18.83 -27.44
C GLY A 250 3.62 19.37 -28.87
N GLU A 251 2.51 18.99 -29.52
CA GLU A 251 2.14 19.50 -30.84
C GLU A 251 1.87 21.01 -30.81
N GLN A 252 1.14 21.52 -29.80
CA GLN A 252 0.87 22.95 -29.62
C GLN A 252 2.17 23.77 -29.37
N ILE A 253 3.03 23.28 -28.47
CA ILE A 253 4.31 23.92 -28.17
C ILE A 253 5.23 23.90 -29.42
N GLY A 254 5.25 22.79 -30.15
CA GLY A 254 6.02 22.65 -31.40
C GLY A 254 5.54 23.60 -32.48
N GLU A 255 4.23 23.73 -32.67
CA GLU A 255 3.63 24.68 -33.61
C GLU A 255 3.96 26.12 -33.26
N GLN A 256 3.78 26.50 -31.99
CA GLN A 256 4.09 27.85 -31.50
C GLN A 256 5.59 28.21 -31.74
N LYS A 257 6.49 27.28 -31.35
CA LYS A 257 7.94 27.47 -31.57
C LYS A 257 8.29 27.60 -33.06
N GLY A 258 7.77 26.71 -33.91
CA GLY A 258 7.99 26.74 -35.33
C GLY A 258 7.52 28.04 -35.98
N LYS A 259 6.35 28.54 -35.58
CA LYS A 259 5.83 29.86 -36.04
C LYS A 259 6.70 31.01 -35.55
N ALA A 260 7.15 31.01 -34.27
CA ALA A 260 8.03 32.02 -33.71
C ALA A 260 9.40 32.06 -34.43
N GLU A 261 9.99 30.89 -34.70
CA GLU A 261 11.25 30.81 -35.47
C GLU A 261 11.06 31.31 -36.91
N THR A 262 9.96 30.93 -37.55
CA THR A 262 9.66 31.38 -38.92
C THR A 262 9.49 32.88 -38.97
N LEU A 263 8.71 33.46 -38.08
CA LEU A 263 8.51 34.90 -37.98
C LEU A 263 9.84 35.61 -37.71
N THR A 264 10.63 35.12 -36.78
CA THR A 264 11.95 35.68 -36.48
C THR A 264 12.85 35.76 -37.72
N ARG A 265 12.95 34.66 -38.48
CA ARG A 265 13.74 34.63 -39.74
C ARG A 265 13.23 35.58 -40.77
N LEU A 266 11.91 35.67 -40.97
CA LEU A 266 11.30 36.60 -41.91
C LEU A 266 11.56 38.09 -41.53
N LEU A 267 11.46 38.38 -40.23
CA LEU A 267 11.74 39.73 -39.73
C LEU A 267 13.22 40.12 -39.85
N GLN A 268 14.12 39.18 -39.56
CA GLN A 268 15.57 39.40 -39.75
C GLN A 268 15.92 39.64 -41.22
N PHE A 269 15.29 38.90 -42.12
CA PHE A 269 15.49 39.09 -43.57
C PHE A 269 15.01 40.46 -44.04
N ARG A 270 13.90 40.96 -43.49
CA ARG A 270 13.30 42.22 -43.93
C ARG A 270 13.84 43.47 -43.23
N PHE A 271 14.09 43.39 -41.93
CA PHE A 271 14.44 44.54 -41.12
C PHE A 271 15.86 44.48 -40.53
N GLY A 272 16.61 43.38 -40.78
CA GLY A 272 17.93 43.18 -40.18
C GLY A 272 17.87 42.62 -38.77
N ASP A 273 18.91 42.92 -37.97
CA ASP A 273 18.97 42.40 -36.58
C ASP A 273 17.82 42.91 -35.73
N LEU A 274 17.15 41.95 -35.04
CA LEU A 274 16.00 42.25 -34.22
C LEU A 274 16.42 42.75 -32.82
N PRO A 275 15.82 43.82 -32.34
CA PRO A 275 16.07 44.29 -30.99
C PRO A 275 15.54 43.28 -29.94
N PRO A 276 16.15 43.24 -28.72
CA PRO A 276 15.77 42.26 -27.68
C PRO A 276 14.27 42.25 -27.32
N TRP A 277 13.61 43.42 -27.34
CA TRP A 277 12.17 43.50 -27.04
C TRP A 277 11.30 42.78 -28.08
N ALA A 278 11.66 42.82 -29.36
CA ALA A 278 10.97 42.16 -30.44
C ALA A 278 11.10 40.63 -30.32
N ILE A 279 12.32 40.16 -30.02
CA ILE A 279 12.59 38.73 -29.78
C ILE A 279 11.73 38.20 -28.58
N HIS A 280 11.71 38.97 -27.48
CA HIS A 280 10.91 38.63 -26.30
C HIS A 280 9.39 38.56 -26.61
N LYS A 281 8.89 39.57 -27.35
CA LYS A 281 7.49 39.65 -27.75
C LYS A 281 7.08 38.49 -28.64
N ILE A 282 7.95 38.02 -29.55
CA ILE A 282 7.72 36.84 -30.38
C ILE A 282 7.70 35.57 -29.54
N ALA A 283 8.65 35.45 -28.61
CA ALA A 283 8.76 34.25 -27.76
C ALA A 283 7.52 34.01 -26.84
N GLU A 284 6.89 35.09 -26.39
CA GLU A 284 5.71 35.06 -25.52
C GLU A 284 4.37 35.00 -26.28
N ALA A 285 4.39 35.22 -27.59
CA ALA A 285 3.18 35.32 -28.41
C ALA A 285 2.51 33.93 -28.58
N THR A 286 1.17 33.92 -28.59
CA THR A 286 0.39 32.72 -28.89
C THR A 286 0.47 32.37 -30.38
N ALA A 287 0.25 31.12 -30.76
CA ALA A 287 0.25 30.66 -32.15
C ALA A 287 -0.68 31.50 -33.05
N PRO A 288 -1.93 31.86 -32.66
CA PRO A 288 -2.76 32.76 -33.48
C PRO A 288 -2.15 34.18 -33.67
N THR A 289 -1.52 34.70 -32.61
CA THR A 289 -0.83 36.01 -32.68
C THR A 289 0.33 35.97 -33.65
N LEU A 290 1.14 34.91 -33.62
CA LEU A 290 2.26 34.71 -34.55
C LEU A 290 1.78 34.59 -35.99
N ASP A 291 0.69 33.87 -36.24
CA ASP A 291 0.06 33.79 -37.56
C ASP A 291 -0.39 35.16 -38.08
N ALA A 292 -1.02 35.94 -37.23
CA ALA A 292 -1.45 37.29 -37.59
C ALA A 292 -0.26 38.19 -37.95
N TRP A 293 0.86 38.12 -37.21
CA TRP A 293 2.06 38.87 -37.50
C TRP A 293 2.79 38.38 -38.76
N ILE A 294 2.79 37.05 -39.03
CA ILE A 294 3.35 36.50 -40.28
C ILE A 294 2.60 37.05 -41.50
N LEU A 295 1.29 37.17 -41.46
CA LEU A 295 0.51 37.74 -42.56
C LEU A 295 0.74 39.24 -42.74
N ARG A 296 0.92 39.98 -41.64
CA ARG A 296 1.15 41.44 -41.66
C ARG A 296 2.55 41.85 -42.10
N ILE A 297 3.49 40.91 -42.14
CA ILE A 297 4.89 41.21 -42.45
C ILE A 297 5.05 41.90 -43.82
N PHE A 298 4.16 41.62 -44.77
CA PHE A 298 4.23 42.21 -46.12
C PHE A 298 3.80 43.67 -46.16
N ASP A 299 2.92 44.10 -45.29
CA ASP A 299 2.33 45.42 -45.24
C ASP A 299 3.03 46.39 -44.27
N ALA A 300 3.63 45.84 -43.18
CA ALA A 300 4.27 46.60 -42.13
C ALA A 300 5.52 47.35 -42.67
N LYS A 301 5.67 48.63 -42.37
CA LYS A 301 6.84 49.44 -42.74
C LYS A 301 7.92 49.42 -41.67
N THR A 302 7.54 49.21 -40.41
CA THR A 302 8.42 49.14 -39.25
C THR A 302 8.04 47.94 -38.34
N LEU A 303 8.95 47.58 -37.40
CA LEU A 303 8.65 46.57 -36.38
C LEU A 303 7.49 47.02 -35.47
N ASP A 304 7.39 48.33 -35.16
CA ASP A 304 6.30 48.87 -34.35
C ASP A 304 4.94 48.73 -35.05
N ASP A 305 4.92 48.97 -36.39
CA ASP A 305 3.68 48.75 -37.18
C ASP A 305 3.22 47.28 -37.16
N LEU A 306 4.19 46.34 -37.17
CA LEU A 306 3.90 44.92 -37.15
C LEU A 306 3.26 44.48 -35.82
N PHE A 307 3.86 44.93 -34.72
CA PHE A 307 3.48 44.54 -33.37
C PHE A 307 2.41 45.43 -32.72
N ALA A 308 1.88 46.41 -33.44
CA ALA A 308 0.80 47.26 -32.98
C ALA A 308 -0.45 46.41 -32.76
N ASP A 309 -1.08 46.53 -31.58
CA ASP A 309 -2.36 45.92 -31.30
C ASP A 309 -3.42 46.49 -32.25
N GLN A 310 -4.26 45.64 -32.82
CA GLN A 310 -5.45 46.11 -33.52
C GLN A 310 -6.42 46.69 -32.50
N ALA A 311 -6.71 47.96 -32.57
CA ALA A 311 -7.75 48.62 -31.84
C ALA A 311 -9.17 48.08 -32.21
#